data_f5832be2afc09222c6eb04a9934af928
#
_entry.id   f5832be2afc09222c6eb04a9934af928
#
_cell.length_a   1.000
_cell.length_b   1.000
_cell.length_c   1.000
_cell.angle_alpha   90.00
_cell.angle_beta   90.00
_cell.angle_gamma   90.00
#
_symmetry.space_group_name_H-M   'P 1'
#
loop_
_entity.id
_entity.type
_entity.pdbx_description
1 polymer ?
#
loop_
_entity_poly.entity_id
_entity_poly.type
_entity_poly.pdbx_seq_one_letter_code
_entity_poly.pdbx_strand_id
1 'polypeptide(L)'
;KDAKWQSDTVSAICVPDGFDAGNVVKFAYARYNLSLGVGLARVAGKVFRIGHLGDLNELMILSAIAGAEMAMRDVGIPVELGKGVGAAQDYLRRTARPIDASSGLAAAI
;
A
#
# COMPACT_ATOMS: atom_id res chain seq x y z
N LYS A 1 -4.50 6.48 -13.97
CA LYS A 1 -4.39 7.90 -13.57
C LYS A 1 -3.08 8.47 -14.06
N ASP A 2 -3.10 9.74 -14.50
CA ASP A 2 -1.91 10.38 -15.07
C ASP A 2 -0.79 10.50 -14.03
N ALA A 3 0.42 10.09 -14.41
CA ALA A 3 1.59 10.10 -13.51
C ALA A 3 1.92 11.49 -12.96
N LYS A 4 1.59 12.56 -13.68
CA LYS A 4 1.84 13.93 -13.20
C LYS A 4 1.05 14.30 -11.94
N TRP A 5 0.02 13.54 -11.60
CA TRP A 5 -0.80 13.75 -10.40
C TRP A 5 -0.41 12.82 -9.25
N GLN A 6 0.65 12.04 -9.42
CA GLN A 6 1.14 11.12 -8.39
C GLN A 6 2.18 11.80 -7.51
N SER A 7 2.17 11.44 -6.24
CA SER A 7 3.15 11.91 -5.26
C SER A 7 4.21 10.84 -5.01
N ASP A 8 5.43 11.26 -4.74
CA ASP A 8 6.52 10.35 -4.37
C ASP A 8 6.49 9.95 -2.89
N THR A 9 5.62 10.55 -2.08
CA THR A 9 5.63 10.37 -0.62
C THR A 9 4.35 9.78 -0.05
N VAL A 10 3.25 9.84 -0.79
CA VAL A 10 1.95 9.37 -0.31
C VAL A 10 1.09 8.91 -1.47
N SER A 11 0.37 7.83 -1.27
CA SER A 11 -0.64 7.34 -2.21
C SER A 11 -2.01 7.48 -1.60
N ALA A 12 -2.92 8.10 -2.32
CA ALA A 12 -4.32 8.21 -1.93
C ALA A 12 -5.13 7.13 -2.65
N ILE A 13 -5.80 6.29 -1.90
CA ILE A 13 -6.57 5.18 -2.43
C ILE A 13 -8.04 5.53 -2.31
N CYS A 14 -8.71 5.60 -3.46
CA CYS A 14 -10.16 5.86 -3.50
C CYS A 14 -10.94 4.60 -3.14
N VAL A 15 -11.93 4.75 -2.27
CA VAL A 15 -12.88 3.66 -2.01
C VAL A 15 -14.11 3.83 -2.91
N PRO A 16 -14.82 2.74 -3.26
CA PRO A 16 -16.04 2.83 -4.04
C PRO A 16 -17.12 3.64 -3.33
N ASP A 17 -18.03 4.22 -4.10
CA ASP A 17 -19.20 4.89 -3.55
C ASP A 17 -19.99 3.94 -2.65
N GLY A 18 -20.54 4.47 -1.56
CA GLY A 18 -21.26 3.69 -0.58
C GLY A 18 -20.40 3.15 0.56
N PHE A 19 -19.09 3.32 0.49
CA PHE A 19 -18.17 2.94 1.56
C PHE A 19 -17.50 4.16 2.16
N ASP A 20 -17.20 4.09 3.46
CA ASP A 20 -16.48 5.15 4.16
C ASP A 20 -15.03 4.72 4.35
N ALA A 21 -14.10 5.45 3.75
CA ALA A 21 -12.67 5.20 3.88
C ALA A 21 -12.19 5.29 5.34
N GLY A 22 -12.86 6.07 6.18
CA GLY A 22 -12.57 6.14 7.61
C GLY A 22 -12.70 4.80 8.31
N ASN A 23 -13.65 3.97 7.86
CA ASN A 23 -13.80 2.62 8.41
C ASN A 23 -12.62 1.73 8.04
N VAL A 24 -12.08 1.86 6.84
CA VAL A 24 -10.86 1.13 6.44
C VAL A 24 -9.71 1.48 7.38
N VAL A 25 -9.53 2.78 7.66
CA VAL A 25 -8.48 3.25 8.57
C VAL A 25 -8.66 2.67 9.97
N LYS A 26 -9.89 2.68 10.49
CA LYS A 26 -10.19 2.13 11.82
C LYS A 26 -9.92 0.63 11.91
N PHE A 27 -10.38 -0.14 10.93
CA PHE A 27 -10.16 -1.59 10.92
C PHE A 27 -8.69 -1.94 10.77
N ALA A 28 -7.96 -1.24 9.90
CA ALA A 28 -6.53 -1.45 9.73
C ALA A 28 -5.78 -1.25 11.05
N TYR A 29 -6.09 -0.19 11.76
CA TYR A 29 -5.47 0.10 13.04
C TYR A 29 -5.84 -0.93 14.11
N ALA A 30 -7.14 -1.20 14.26
CA ALA A 30 -7.65 -2.04 15.34
C ALA A 30 -7.25 -3.52 15.18
N ARG A 31 -7.31 -4.04 13.95
CA ARG A 31 -7.09 -5.46 13.70
C ARG A 31 -5.66 -5.80 13.34
N TYR A 32 -4.98 -4.92 12.61
CA TYR A 32 -3.67 -5.23 12.03
C TYR A 32 -2.56 -4.32 12.52
N ASN A 33 -2.90 -3.41 13.43
CA ASN A 33 -1.93 -2.42 13.94
C ASN A 33 -1.26 -1.63 12.81
N LEU A 34 -2.03 -1.40 11.74
CA LEU A 34 -1.57 -0.67 10.57
C LEU A 34 -2.17 0.74 10.59
N SER A 35 -1.30 1.75 10.59
CA SER A 35 -1.72 3.15 10.60
C SER A 35 -1.82 3.68 9.17
N LEU A 36 -3.03 4.00 8.75
CA LEU A 36 -3.31 4.63 7.47
C LEU A 36 -3.80 6.06 7.69
N GLY A 37 -3.54 6.93 6.74
CA GLY A 37 -4.03 8.31 6.82
C GLY A 37 -5.46 8.44 6.34
N VAL A 38 -6.22 9.37 6.93
CA VAL A 38 -7.56 9.69 6.47
C VAL A 38 -7.51 10.75 5.37
N GLY A 39 -8.51 10.77 4.49
CA GLY A 39 -8.66 11.83 3.51
C GLY A 39 -9.06 13.13 4.19
N LEU A 40 -8.62 14.24 3.62
CA LEU A 40 -8.86 15.57 4.16
C LEU A 40 -9.83 16.36 3.26
N ALA A 41 -10.56 17.29 3.87
CA ALA A 41 -11.43 18.24 3.17
C ALA A 41 -12.40 17.55 2.21
N ARG A 42 -12.33 17.85 0.90
CA ARG A 42 -13.27 17.34 -0.10
C ARG A 42 -13.26 15.84 -0.27
N VAL A 43 -12.16 15.18 0.11
CA VAL A 43 -12.01 13.74 -0.04
C VAL A 43 -12.16 12.98 1.29
N ALA A 44 -12.61 13.66 2.33
CA ALA A 44 -12.89 13.02 3.61
C ALA A 44 -13.92 11.89 3.42
N GLY A 45 -13.62 10.69 3.93
CA GLY A 45 -14.48 9.52 3.78
C GLY A 45 -14.42 8.85 2.41
N LYS A 46 -13.77 9.46 1.42
CA LYS A 46 -13.69 8.93 0.05
C LYS A 46 -12.37 8.27 -0.26
N VAL A 47 -11.31 8.68 0.43
CA VAL A 47 -9.97 8.12 0.24
C VAL A 47 -9.35 7.82 1.58
N PHE A 48 -8.44 6.86 1.60
CA PHE A 48 -7.44 6.74 2.67
C PHE A 48 -6.05 6.86 2.05
N ARG A 49 -5.05 7.12 2.88
CA ARG A 49 -3.70 7.39 2.39
C ARG A 49 -2.71 6.40 2.96
N ILE A 50 -1.78 5.97 2.11
CA ILE A 50 -0.62 5.18 2.50
C ILE A 50 0.60 6.08 2.32
N GLY A 51 1.27 6.41 3.42
CA GLY A 51 2.52 7.16 3.38
C GLY A 51 3.69 6.24 3.08
N HIS A 52 4.56 6.67 2.18
CA HIS A 52 5.77 5.92 1.84
C HIS A 52 6.98 6.83 1.79
N LEU A 53 7.03 7.71 2.78
CA LEU A 53 8.15 8.62 3.00
C LEU A 53 9.06 8.06 4.09
N GLY A 54 10.35 8.33 3.98
CA GLY A 54 11.32 7.98 5.00
C GLY A 54 12.00 6.65 4.74
N ASP A 55 12.40 5.98 5.81
CA ASP A 55 13.22 4.77 5.75
C ASP A 55 12.36 3.50 5.56
N LEU A 56 11.53 3.50 4.51
CA LEU A 56 10.71 2.35 4.16
C LEU A 56 11.46 1.45 3.19
N ASN A 57 11.32 0.15 3.39
CA ASN A 57 11.84 -0.83 2.45
C ASN A 57 10.68 -1.52 1.70
N GLU A 58 11.03 -2.34 0.72
CA GLU A 58 10.08 -3.03 -0.13
C GLU A 58 9.13 -3.92 0.66
N LEU A 59 9.63 -4.61 1.68
CA LEU A 59 8.79 -5.52 2.48
C LEU A 59 7.80 -4.75 3.34
N MET A 60 8.18 -3.57 3.84
CA MET A 60 7.27 -2.71 4.60
C MET A 60 6.14 -2.19 3.70
N ILE A 61 6.45 -1.84 2.46
CA ILE A 61 5.45 -1.41 1.48
C ILE A 61 4.49 -2.55 1.15
N LEU A 62 5.02 -3.76 0.93
CA LEU A 62 4.18 -4.94 0.66
C LEU A 62 3.26 -5.25 1.84
N SER A 63 3.78 -5.13 3.07
CA SER A 63 2.98 -5.31 4.28
C SER A 63 1.84 -4.29 4.36
N ALA A 64 2.12 -3.03 4.05
CA ALA A 64 1.10 -1.98 4.07
C ALA A 64 0.00 -2.23 3.05
N ILE A 65 0.36 -2.65 1.84
CA ILE A 65 -0.61 -2.98 0.79
C ILE A 65 -1.45 -4.19 1.21
N ALA A 66 -0.81 -5.24 1.74
CA ALA A 66 -1.52 -6.43 2.20
C ALA A 66 -2.51 -6.09 3.32
N GLY A 67 -2.08 -5.31 4.30
CA GLY A 67 -2.94 -4.88 5.40
C GLY A 67 -4.11 -4.02 4.94
N ALA A 68 -3.87 -3.12 3.98
CA ALA A 68 -4.92 -2.30 3.40
C ALA A 68 -5.95 -3.14 2.65
N GLU A 69 -5.52 -4.13 1.88
CA GLU A 69 -6.43 -5.06 1.19
C GLU A 69 -7.31 -5.81 2.19
N MET A 70 -6.71 -6.31 3.26
CA MET A 70 -7.43 -7.03 4.31
C MET A 70 -8.46 -6.13 5.00
N ALA A 71 -8.07 -4.91 5.35
CA ALA A 71 -8.98 -3.96 6.00
C ALA A 71 -10.14 -3.56 5.08
N MET A 72 -9.88 -3.38 3.78
CA MET A 72 -10.94 -3.10 2.81
C MET A 72 -11.94 -4.27 2.73
N ARG A 73 -11.47 -5.51 2.71
CA ARG A 73 -12.36 -6.68 2.73
C ARG A 73 -13.18 -6.74 3.99
N ASP A 74 -12.56 -6.43 5.13
CA ASP A 74 -13.25 -6.47 6.42
C ASP A 74 -14.41 -5.47 6.51
N VAL A 75 -14.32 -4.33 5.83
CA VAL A 75 -15.43 -3.38 5.79
C VAL A 75 -16.40 -3.64 4.65
N GLY A 76 -16.22 -4.72 3.89
CA GLY A 76 -17.15 -5.15 2.86
C GLY A 76 -16.84 -4.65 1.45
N ILE A 77 -15.73 -3.97 1.23
CA ILE A 77 -15.34 -3.55 -0.11
C ILE A 77 -14.91 -4.78 -0.91
N PRO A 78 -15.46 -4.98 -2.12
CA PRO A 78 -15.18 -6.17 -2.91
C PRO A 78 -13.81 -6.11 -3.60
N VAL A 79 -12.74 -6.23 -2.82
CA VAL A 79 -11.38 -6.30 -3.33
C VAL A 79 -10.91 -7.75 -3.38
N GLU A 80 -10.07 -8.05 -4.35
CA GLU A 80 -9.45 -9.36 -4.49
C GLU A 80 -8.14 -9.38 -3.71
N LEU A 81 -8.09 -10.21 -2.67
CA LEU A 81 -6.90 -10.30 -1.82
C LEU A 81 -5.70 -10.82 -2.62
N GLY A 82 -4.57 -10.18 -2.42
CA GLY A 82 -3.33 -10.55 -3.07
C GLY A 82 -3.08 -9.89 -4.41
N LYS A 83 -4.09 -9.27 -5.02
CA LYS A 83 -3.95 -8.67 -6.36
C LYS A 83 -3.03 -7.46 -6.36
N GLY A 84 -3.21 -6.56 -5.39
CA GLY A 84 -2.34 -5.39 -5.25
C GLY A 84 -0.95 -5.77 -4.79
N VAL A 85 -0.86 -6.71 -3.87
CA VAL A 85 0.43 -7.26 -3.40
C VAL A 85 1.17 -7.93 -4.56
N GLY A 86 0.49 -8.74 -5.35
CA GLY A 86 1.10 -9.42 -6.50
C GLY A 86 1.61 -8.44 -7.54
N ALA A 87 0.85 -7.39 -7.84
CA ALA A 87 1.28 -6.35 -8.76
C ALA A 87 2.51 -5.60 -8.22
N ALA A 88 2.53 -5.30 -6.93
CA ALA A 88 3.66 -4.63 -6.29
C ALA A 88 4.90 -5.55 -6.28
N GLN A 89 4.73 -6.83 -5.99
CA GLN A 89 5.83 -7.80 -6.05
C GLN A 89 6.45 -7.86 -7.44
N ASP A 90 5.62 -7.93 -8.46
CA ASP A 90 6.11 -7.98 -9.84
C ASP A 90 6.91 -6.73 -10.19
N TYR A 91 6.39 -5.57 -9.84
CA TYR A 91 7.06 -4.29 -10.07
C TYR A 91 8.41 -4.23 -9.34
N LEU A 92 8.43 -4.59 -8.06
CA LEU A 92 9.65 -4.53 -7.26
C LEU A 92 10.71 -5.50 -7.76
N ARG A 93 10.30 -6.69 -8.19
CA ARG A 93 11.25 -7.66 -8.77
C ARG A 93 11.85 -7.17 -10.09
N ARG A 94 11.04 -6.56 -10.95
CA ARG A 94 11.49 -6.05 -12.24
C ARG A 94 12.42 -4.85 -12.10
N THR A 95 12.25 -4.05 -11.05
CA THR A 95 13.02 -2.82 -10.84
C THR A 95 14.12 -2.97 -9.79
N ALA A 96 14.28 -4.14 -9.19
CA ALA A 96 15.32 -4.40 -8.21
C ALA A 96 16.70 -4.27 -8.85
N ARG A 97 17.68 -3.81 -8.05
CA ARG A 97 19.05 -3.76 -8.50
C ARG A 97 19.56 -5.18 -8.75
N PRO A 98 20.31 -5.40 -9.85
CA PRO A 98 21.00 -6.68 -10.04
C PRO A 98 21.94 -6.95 -8.87
N ILE A 99 22.08 -8.22 -8.51
CA ILE A 99 23.06 -8.64 -7.49
C ILE A 99 24.45 -8.48 -8.09
N ASP A 100 25.30 -7.71 -7.39
CA ASP A 100 26.68 -7.55 -7.81
C ASP A 100 27.48 -8.79 -7.40
N ALA A 101 28.11 -9.45 -8.37
CA ALA A 101 28.93 -10.62 -8.11
C ALA A 101 30.10 -10.36 -7.16
N SER A 102 30.58 -9.11 -7.07
CA SER A 102 31.67 -8.73 -6.17
C SER A 102 31.23 -8.54 -4.72
N SER A 103 29.91 -8.49 -4.46
CA SER A 103 29.36 -8.17 -3.14
C SER A 103 29.48 -9.31 -2.11
N GLY A 104 29.83 -10.50 -2.53
CA GLY A 104 29.78 -11.68 -1.67
C GLY A 104 28.38 -12.22 -1.40
N LEU A 105 27.37 -11.40 -1.57
CA LEU A 105 25.98 -11.79 -1.38
C LEU A 105 25.54 -12.82 -2.44
N ALA A 106 25.99 -12.65 -3.68
CA ALA A 106 25.71 -13.58 -4.75
C ALA A 106 26.26 -14.98 -4.46
N ALA A 107 27.36 -15.08 -3.74
CA ALA A 107 27.96 -16.37 -3.37
C ALA A 107 27.21 -17.07 -2.24
N ALA A 108 26.40 -16.34 -1.47
CA ALA A 108 25.60 -16.89 -0.36
C ALA A 108 24.29 -17.51 -0.83
N ILE A 109 23.91 -17.24 -2.05
CA ILE A 109 22.70 -17.75 -2.66
C ILE A 109 22.97 -19.08 -3.37
#